data_8ad1fdbf97d824cac500096d778e24bc
#
_entry.id   8ad1fdbf97d824cac500096d778e24bc
#
_cell.length_a   1.000
_cell.length_b   1.000
_cell.length_c   1.000
_cell.angle_alpha   90.00
_cell.angle_beta   90.00
_cell.angle_gamma   90.00
#
_symmetry.space_group_name_H-M   'P 1'
#
loop_
_entity.id
_entity.type
_entity.pdbx_description
1 polymer ?
#
loop_
_entity_poly.entity_id
_entity_poly.type
_entity_poly.pdbx_seq_one_letter_code
_entity_poly.pdbx_strand_id
1 'polypeptide(L)'
;MLTDELLTYFFDEKPHLLTAPMQTWLASSRRFTAFVNTFHTKIRKKLRATQAAESLLDLRLELETAYLLLKEPALNVMYEPLPIRQSRGPDFAVTFTTSTLFMLEVTRLRVADDIEERLADMVCSKLAQLPPKHSNVLLVGVGTSNLTADSLRAAMLQLQQRVERADASFIQRYGFRDRADFFQHYLRLSELLVREPQLQAGEPAIGWINPQAKYPLLSKVRTALYRSQSI
;
A
#
# COMPACT_ATOMS: atom_id res chain seq x y z
N MET A 1 6.31 23.37 -10.79
CA MET A 1 7.58 23.00 -11.45
C MET A 1 7.26 22.22 -12.72
N LEU A 2 8.03 22.42 -13.78
CA LEU A 2 8.00 21.60 -14.98
C LEU A 2 8.59 20.19 -14.68
N THR A 3 8.38 19.24 -15.58
CA THR A 3 8.88 17.86 -15.37
C THR A 3 10.38 17.80 -15.16
N ASP A 4 11.16 18.51 -15.98
CA ASP A 4 12.63 18.51 -15.88
C ASP A 4 13.11 19.19 -14.61
N GLU A 5 12.45 20.27 -14.17
CA GLU A 5 12.73 20.93 -12.91
C GLU A 5 12.48 20.00 -11.71
N LEU A 6 11.41 19.19 -11.75
CA LEU A 6 11.11 18.19 -10.71
C LEU A 6 12.18 17.10 -10.66
N LEU A 7 12.61 16.58 -11.83
CA LEU A 7 13.63 15.55 -11.89
C LEU A 7 14.98 16.07 -11.37
N THR A 8 15.39 17.27 -11.80
CA THR A 8 16.59 17.93 -11.26
C THR A 8 16.48 18.16 -9.76
N TYR A 9 15.31 18.63 -9.28
CA TYR A 9 15.07 18.86 -7.86
C TYR A 9 15.17 17.57 -7.02
N PHE A 10 14.73 16.43 -7.54
CA PHE A 10 14.76 15.15 -6.80
C PHE A 10 16.12 14.47 -6.84
N PHE A 11 16.78 14.49 -7.98
CA PHE A 11 17.95 13.64 -8.23
C PHE A 11 19.27 14.39 -8.36
N ASP A 12 19.24 15.73 -8.32
CA ASP A 12 20.44 16.58 -8.45
C ASP A 12 21.32 16.17 -9.66
N GLU A 13 20.66 15.79 -10.80
CA GLU A 13 21.26 15.29 -12.05
C GLU A 13 22.10 14.00 -11.91
N LYS A 14 21.99 13.32 -10.78
CA LYS A 14 22.69 12.06 -10.52
C LYS A 14 21.89 10.87 -10.99
N PRO A 15 22.54 9.79 -11.47
CA PRO A 15 21.85 8.53 -11.77
C PRO A 15 21.11 8.00 -10.55
N HIS A 16 19.83 7.70 -10.72
CA HIS A 16 18.99 7.17 -9.64
C HIS A 16 17.97 6.16 -10.18
N LEU A 17 17.70 5.11 -9.44
CA LEU A 17 16.78 4.02 -9.83
C LEU A 17 15.37 4.53 -10.21
N LEU A 18 14.93 5.60 -9.58
CA LEU A 18 13.61 6.18 -9.79
C LEU A 18 13.55 7.23 -10.90
N THR A 19 14.67 7.64 -11.52
CA THR A 19 14.67 8.70 -12.53
C THR A 19 13.80 8.32 -13.73
N ALA A 20 14.06 7.16 -14.36
CA ALA A 20 13.31 6.73 -15.54
C ALA A 20 11.80 6.47 -15.24
N PRO A 21 11.42 5.75 -14.17
CA PRO A 21 10.01 5.64 -13.81
C PRO A 21 9.33 6.99 -13.57
N MET A 22 9.95 7.87 -12.79
CA MET A 22 9.38 9.20 -12.49
C MET A 22 9.20 10.04 -13.76
N GLN A 23 10.17 10.02 -14.66
CA GLN A 23 10.06 10.70 -15.94
C GLN A 23 8.87 10.20 -16.75
N THR A 24 8.69 8.88 -16.85
CA THR A 24 7.56 8.26 -17.55
C THR A 24 6.23 8.65 -16.93
N TRP A 25 6.10 8.56 -15.60
CA TRP A 25 4.86 8.88 -14.89
C TRP A 25 4.50 10.36 -14.97
N LEU A 26 5.47 11.26 -14.84
CA LEU A 26 5.28 12.70 -14.97
C LEU A 26 4.87 13.09 -16.39
N ALA A 27 5.48 12.50 -17.41
CA ALA A 27 5.15 12.77 -18.81
C ALA A 27 3.74 12.25 -19.20
N SER A 28 3.30 11.13 -18.60
CA SER A 28 2.05 10.45 -18.98
C SER A 28 0.81 10.88 -18.18
N SER A 29 0.98 11.55 -17.02
CA SER A 29 -0.16 11.90 -16.14
C SER A 29 -0.06 13.30 -15.55
N ARG A 30 -0.92 14.22 -16.05
CA ARG A 30 -1.05 15.57 -15.47
C ARG A 30 -1.48 15.53 -13.99
N ARG A 31 -2.31 14.56 -13.60
CA ARG A 31 -2.76 14.43 -12.20
C ARG A 31 -1.63 13.97 -11.29
N PHE A 32 -0.81 13.05 -11.76
CA PHE A 32 0.39 12.65 -11.01
C PHE A 32 1.41 13.79 -10.92
N THR A 33 1.61 14.55 -11.98
CA THR A 33 2.47 15.75 -11.95
C THR A 33 1.97 16.78 -10.93
N ALA A 34 0.66 17.03 -10.86
CA ALA A 34 0.07 17.91 -9.86
C ALA A 34 0.28 17.37 -8.42
N PHE A 35 0.09 16.07 -8.21
CA PHE A 35 0.35 15.39 -6.95
C PHE A 35 1.83 15.54 -6.54
N VAL A 36 2.76 15.26 -7.43
CA VAL A 36 4.20 15.39 -7.16
C VAL A 36 4.56 16.84 -6.85
N ASN A 37 4.02 17.82 -7.55
CA ASN A 37 4.21 19.23 -7.25
C ASN A 37 3.69 19.63 -5.87
N THR A 38 2.56 19.07 -5.44
CA THR A 38 2.00 19.32 -4.11
C THR A 38 2.86 18.74 -2.99
N PHE A 39 3.39 17.55 -3.19
CA PHE A 39 4.12 16.81 -2.17
C PHE A 39 5.65 16.73 -2.39
N HIS A 40 6.20 17.54 -3.29
CA HIS A 40 7.61 17.48 -3.70
C HIS A 40 8.59 17.51 -2.52
N THR A 41 8.34 18.32 -1.50
CA THR A 41 9.21 18.40 -0.32
C THR A 41 9.22 17.09 0.49
N LYS A 42 8.05 16.47 0.68
CA LYS A 42 7.94 15.19 1.38
C LYS A 42 8.65 14.08 0.60
N ILE A 43 8.38 14.01 -0.71
CA ILE A 43 8.98 13.02 -1.63
C ILE A 43 10.51 13.16 -1.62
N ARG A 44 11.04 14.38 -1.75
CA ARG A 44 12.50 14.63 -1.71
C ARG A 44 13.12 14.20 -0.38
N LYS A 45 12.46 14.54 0.73
CA LYS A 45 12.93 14.13 2.07
C LYS A 45 13.03 12.61 2.17
N LYS A 46 12.00 11.89 1.68
CA LYS A 46 11.96 10.43 1.69
C LYS A 46 13.03 9.83 0.77
N LEU A 47 13.20 10.36 -0.45
CA LEU A 47 14.27 9.97 -1.36
C LEU A 47 15.66 10.09 -0.74
N ARG A 48 15.93 11.20 -0.06
CA ARG A 48 17.24 11.44 0.59
C ARG A 48 17.46 10.54 1.82
N ALA A 49 16.40 10.19 2.54
CA ALA A 49 16.49 9.31 3.69
C ALA A 49 16.65 7.84 3.28
N THR A 50 16.31 7.49 2.04
CA THR A 50 16.25 6.12 1.53
C THR A 50 17.50 5.83 0.71
N GLN A 51 18.51 5.19 1.32
CA GLN A 51 19.77 4.87 0.64
C GLN A 51 19.89 3.37 0.27
N ALA A 52 19.26 2.49 1.04
CA ALA A 52 19.30 1.05 0.78
C ALA A 52 18.45 0.70 -0.46
N ALA A 53 18.97 -0.16 -1.34
CA ALA A 53 18.30 -0.58 -2.57
C ALA A 53 16.89 -1.13 -2.31
N GLU A 54 16.72 -1.93 -1.27
CA GLU A 54 15.43 -2.49 -0.87
C GLU A 54 14.41 -1.42 -0.48
N SER A 55 14.83 -0.43 0.29
CA SER A 55 13.96 0.68 0.68
C SER A 55 13.61 1.60 -0.50
N LEU A 56 14.49 1.69 -1.51
CA LEU A 56 14.18 2.39 -2.77
C LEU A 56 13.10 1.67 -3.56
N LEU A 57 13.08 0.33 -3.55
CA LEU A 57 12.01 -0.44 -4.17
C LEU A 57 10.67 -0.26 -3.43
N ASP A 58 10.70 -0.13 -2.10
CA ASP A 58 9.51 0.18 -1.30
C ASP A 58 8.95 1.56 -1.68
N LEU A 59 9.81 2.58 -1.77
CA LEU A 59 9.41 3.93 -2.20
C LEU A 59 8.93 3.95 -3.66
N ARG A 60 9.55 3.16 -4.54
CA ARG A 60 9.09 2.98 -5.92
C ARG A 60 7.66 2.46 -5.95
N LEU A 61 7.36 1.37 -5.22
CA LEU A 61 6.02 0.79 -5.16
C LEU A 61 4.99 1.81 -4.67
N GLU A 62 5.35 2.60 -3.67
CA GLU A 62 4.50 3.65 -3.11
C GLU A 62 4.17 4.74 -4.15
N LEU A 63 5.18 5.30 -4.82
CA LEU A 63 4.97 6.32 -5.86
C LEU A 63 4.24 5.77 -7.09
N GLU A 64 4.53 4.53 -7.50
CA GLU A 64 3.82 3.84 -8.55
C GLU A 64 2.34 3.63 -8.19
N THR A 65 2.05 3.25 -6.94
CA THR A 65 0.68 3.15 -6.45
C THR A 65 -0.06 4.48 -6.54
N ALA A 66 0.58 5.59 -6.15
CA ALA A 66 -0.01 6.93 -6.31
C ALA A 66 -0.29 7.26 -7.79
N TYR A 67 0.66 6.95 -8.69
CA TYR A 67 0.50 7.14 -10.12
C TYR A 67 -0.71 6.37 -10.66
N LEU A 68 -0.83 5.09 -10.30
CA LEU A 68 -1.93 4.22 -10.75
C LEU A 68 -3.28 4.68 -10.21
N LEU A 69 -3.38 5.00 -8.92
CA LEU A 69 -4.60 5.57 -8.34
C LEU A 69 -5.05 6.84 -9.07
N LEU A 70 -4.11 7.70 -9.43
CA LEU A 70 -4.41 8.96 -10.11
C LEU A 70 -4.74 8.80 -11.60
N LYS A 71 -4.53 7.63 -12.21
CA LYS A 71 -5.07 7.29 -13.54
C LYS A 71 -6.60 7.11 -13.51
N GLU A 72 -7.16 6.69 -12.37
CA GLU A 72 -8.62 6.58 -12.19
C GLU A 72 -9.21 7.95 -11.86
N PRO A 73 -10.05 8.53 -12.74
CA PRO A 73 -10.57 9.89 -12.56
C PRO A 73 -11.39 10.07 -11.28
N ALA A 74 -12.02 9.00 -10.79
CA ALA A 74 -12.86 9.03 -9.60
C ALA A 74 -12.08 9.04 -8.29
N LEU A 75 -10.75 8.81 -8.31
CA LEU A 75 -9.91 8.75 -7.12
C LEU A 75 -9.06 10.01 -6.97
N ASN A 76 -9.02 10.58 -5.78
CA ASN A 76 -8.09 11.64 -5.38
C ASN A 76 -7.21 11.12 -4.24
N VAL A 77 -5.93 11.52 -4.26
CA VAL A 77 -4.91 10.95 -3.38
C VAL A 77 -4.24 12.06 -2.56
N MET A 78 -4.22 11.88 -1.25
CA MET A 78 -3.44 12.67 -0.30
C MET A 78 -2.30 11.81 0.24
N TYR A 79 -1.09 12.30 0.18
CA TYR A 79 0.12 11.61 0.59
C TYR A 79 0.43 11.84 2.07
N GLU A 80 0.71 10.77 2.82
CA GLU A 80 1.02 10.82 4.26
C GLU A 80 0.04 11.75 5.02
N PRO A 81 -1.24 11.35 5.12
CA PRO A 81 -2.31 12.24 5.58
C PRO A 81 -2.22 12.61 7.06
N LEU A 82 -1.52 11.80 7.87
CA LEU A 82 -1.41 12.02 9.31
C LEU A 82 -0.11 12.76 9.66
N PRO A 83 -0.13 13.66 10.64
CA PRO A 83 1.08 14.34 11.09
C PRO A 83 2.06 13.35 11.75
N ILE A 84 3.34 13.51 11.50
CA ILE A 84 4.48 12.66 11.92
C ILE A 84 4.51 12.39 13.45
N ARG A 85 3.79 13.17 14.26
CA ARG A 85 3.79 13.08 15.73
C ARG A 85 2.88 11.99 16.32
N GLN A 86 2.02 11.40 15.51
CA GLN A 86 1.13 10.32 15.95
C GLN A 86 1.46 9.08 15.13
N SER A 87 2.22 8.15 15.67
CA SER A 87 2.52 6.82 15.12
C SER A 87 2.59 6.74 13.57
N ARG A 88 3.25 5.75 13.00
CA ARG A 88 3.24 5.51 11.56
C ARG A 88 1.79 5.38 11.07
N GLY A 89 1.32 6.37 10.32
CA GLY A 89 0.00 6.36 9.67
C GLY A 89 0.07 5.70 8.28
N PRO A 90 -1.09 5.56 7.61
CA PRO A 90 -1.16 5.03 6.25
C PRO A 90 -0.43 5.95 5.25
N ASP A 91 0.09 5.37 4.18
CA ASP A 91 0.81 6.12 3.14
C ASP A 91 -0.12 7.08 2.40
N PHE A 92 -1.39 6.70 2.24
CA PHE A 92 -2.37 7.51 1.51
C PHE A 92 -3.73 7.58 2.21
N ALA A 93 -4.36 8.76 2.11
CA ALA A 93 -5.80 8.90 2.21
C ALA A 93 -6.34 9.07 0.78
N VAL A 94 -7.26 8.18 0.39
CA VAL A 94 -7.83 8.16 -0.95
C VAL A 94 -9.30 8.51 -0.87
N THR A 95 -9.72 9.53 -1.63
CA THR A 95 -11.12 9.96 -1.70
C THR A 95 -11.70 9.51 -3.03
N PHE A 96 -12.78 8.73 -2.98
CA PHE A 96 -13.59 8.39 -4.15
C PHE A 96 -14.62 9.48 -4.37
N THR A 97 -14.62 10.05 -5.57
CA THR A 97 -15.42 11.24 -5.94
C THR A 97 -15.19 12.40 -4.97
N THR A 98 -16.17 12.78 -4.16
CA THR A 98 -16.10 13.95 -3.28
C THR A 98 -16.15 13.63 -1.79
N SER A 99 -16.56 12.43 -1.40
CA SER A 99 -16.93 12.20 0.01
C SER A 99 -16.53 10.85 0.60
N THR A 100 -16.31 9.81 -0.20
CA THR A 100 -15.99 8.50 0.35
C THR A 100 -14.49 8.34 0.53
N LEU A 101 -14.05 8.36 1.78
CA LEU A 101 -12.64 8.27 2.16
C LEU A 101 -12.28 6.85 2.58
N PHE A 102 -11.15 6.36 2.12
CA PHE A 102 -10.49 5.16 2.64
C PHE A 102 -8.99 5.40 2.81
N MET A 103 -8.37 4.62 3.68
CA MET A 103 -6.94 4.66 3.92
C MET A 103 -6.25 3.53 3.18
N LEU A 104 -5.07 3.80 2.64
CA LEU A 104 -4.27 2.83 1.92
C LEU A 104 -2.85 2.81 2.47
N GLU A 105 -2.46 1.66 2.98
CA GLU A 105 -1.08 1.34 3.36
C GLU A 105 -0.44 0.52 2.25
N VAL A 106 0.78 0.84 1.88
CA VAL A 106 1.54 0.17 0.82
C VAL A 106 2.77 -0.49 1.43
N THR A 107 3.00 -1.74 1.10
CA THR A 107 4.17 -2.46 1.59
C THR A 107 4.65 -3.45 0.53
N ARG A 108 5.90 -3.86 0.59
CA ARG A 108 6.45 -4.87 -0.31
C ARG A 108 6.79 -6.14 0.47
N LEU A 109 6.34 -7.28 -0.04
CA LEU A 109 6.75 -8.57 0.45
C LEU A 109 8.05 -8.96 -0.25
N ARG A 110 9.10 -9.14 0.52
CA ARG A 110 10.37 -9.66 0.01
C ARG A 110 10.23 -11.15 -0.26
N VAL A 111 10.61 -11.58 -1.46
CA VAL A 111 10.49 -12.98 -1.88
C VAL A 111 11.25 -13.88 -0.92
N ALA A 112 10.58 -14.92 -0.44
CA ALA A 112 11.14 -15.98 0.36
C ALA A 112 10.32 -17.25 0.12
N ASP A 113 10.86 -18.38 0.49
CA ASP A 113 10.09 -19.60 0.66
C ASP A 113 8.91 -19.32 1.63
N ASP A 114 7.81 -20.04 1.51
CA ASP A 114 6.59 -19.89 2.32
C ASP A 114 5.90 -18.52 2.25
N ILE A 115 5.56 -18.12 1.02
CA ILE A 115 4.92 -16.84 0.73
C ILE A 115 3.65 -16.59 1.56
N GLU A 116 2.87 -17.63 1.84
CA GLU A 116 1.63 -17.54 2.62
C GLU A 116 1.91 -17.16 4.08
N GLU A 117 2.90 -17.80 4.73
CA GLU A 117 3.29 -17.46 6.09
C GLU A 117 3.89 -16.04 6.17
N ARG A 118 4.74 -15.68 5.22
CA ARG A 118 5.33 -14.33 5.14
C ARG A 118 4.27 -13.25 4.93
N LEU A 119 3.28 -13.54 4.12
CA LEU A 119 2.15 -12.63 3.90
C LEU A 119 1.36 -12.43 5.19
N ALA A 120 1.05 -13.50 5.91
CA ALA A 120 0.36 -13.43 7.21
C ALA A 120 1.16 -12.62 8.24
N ASP A 121 2.46 -12.86 8.33
CA ASP A 121 3.38 -12.13 9.20
C ASP A 121 3.42 -10.63 8.86
N MET A 122 3.50 -10.31 7.57
CA MET A 122 3.51 -8.94 7.09
C MET A 122 2.17 -8.24 7.37
N VAL A 123 1.03 -8.89 7.13
CA VAL A 123 -0.28 -8.36 7.50
C VAL A 123 -0.32 -8.04 8.99
N CYS A 124 0.08 -8.97 9.87
CA CYS A 124 0.14 -8.73 11.32
C CYS A 124 0.95 -7.49 11.68
N SER A 125 2.12 -7.32 11.07
CA SER A 125 2.99 -6.17 11.34
C SER A 125 2.36 -4.82 10.96
N LYS A 126 1.38 -4.82 10.05
CA LYS A 126 0.71 -3.63 9.54
C LYS A 126 -0.63 -3.31 10.21
N LEU A 127 -1.29 -4.31 10.82
CA LEU A 127 -2.60 -4.12 11.44
C LEU A 127 -2.62 -2.97 12.47
N ALA A 128 -1.59 -2.83 13.29
CA ALA A 128 -1.50 -1.79 14.31
C ALA A 128 -1.40 -0.37 13.73
N GLN A 129 -0.98 -0.24 12.45
CA GLN A 129 -0.82 1.04 11.76
C GLN A 129 -2.13 1.51 11.11
N LEU A 130 -3.13 0.62 10.98
CA LEU A 130 -4.41 0.93 10.35
C LEU A 130 -5.26 1.83 11.26
N PRO A 131 -5.63 3.04 10.82
CA PRO A 131 -6.43 3.94 11.64
C PRO A 131 -7.83 3.39 11.91
N PRO A 132 -8.38 3.61 13.11
CA PRO A 132 -9.75 3.23 13.43
C PRO A 132 -10.75 4.11 12.67
N LYS A 133 -11.99 3.62 12.53
CA LYS A 133 -13.14 4.34 11.96
C LYS A 133 -13.03 4.66 10.46
N HIS A 134 -12.13 4.00 9.75
CA HIS A 134 -11.99 4.12 8.30
C HIS A 134 -12.02 2.74 7.64
N SER A 135 -12.44 2.69 6.38
CA SER A 135 -12.10 1.56 5.52
C SER A 135 -10.61 1.60 5.27
N ASN A 136 -9.90 0.49 5.52
CA ASN A 136 -8.46 0.41 5.34
C ASN A 136 -8.12 -0.67 4.33
N VAL A 137 -7.30 -0.33 3.37
CA VAL A 137 -6.76 -1.24 2.36
C VAL A 137 -5.26 -1.40 2.60
N LEU A 138 -4.78 -2.63 2.59
CA LEU A 138 -3.37 -2.94 2.56
C LEU A 138 -2.99 -3.41 1.16
N LEU A 139 -2.13 -2.68 0.47
CA LEU A 139 -1.59 -3.06 -0.83
C LEU A 139 -0.19 -3.63 -0.65
N VAL A 140 -0.02 -4.85 -1.15
CA VAL A 140 1.24 -5.58 -1.06
C VAL A 140 1.83 -5.75 -2.44
N GLY A 141 3.00 -5.19 -2.65
CA GLY A 141 3.82 -5.52 -3.82
C GLY A 141 4.56 -6.82 -3.57
N VAL A 142 4.45 -7.77 -4.48
CA VAL A 142 5.21 -9.02 -4.46
C VAL A 142 6.11 -9.07 -5.69
N GLY A 143 7.36 -9.57 -5.54
CA GLY A 143 8.14 -9.96 -6.71
C GLY A 143 7.43 -11.09 -7.47
N THR A 144 8.04 -11.63 -8.50
CA THR A 144 7.49 -12.77 -9.25
C THR A 144 6.97 -13.84 -8.28
N SER A 145 5.68 -14.07 -8.26
CA SER A 145 5.06 -15.06 -7.39
C SER A 145 3.92 -15.77 -8.09
N ASN A 146 3.79 -17.04 -7.80
CA ASN A 146 2.61 -17.82 -8.19
C ASN A 146 1.45 -17.61 -7.20
N LEU A 147 1.34 -16.42 -6.59
CA LEU A 147 0.30 -16.14 -5.62
C LEU A 147 -1.07 -16.10 -6.32
N THR A 148 -2.00 -16.87 -5.82
CA THR A 148 -3.37 -16.93 -6.31
C THR A 148 -4.35 -16.35 -5.30
N ALA A 149 -5.58 -16.10 -5.72
CA ALA A 149 -6.64 -15.68 -4.79
C ALA A 149 -6.91 -16.73 -3.70
N ASP A 150 -6.69 -18.01 -4.00
CA ASP A 150 -6.85 -19.09 -3.03
C ASP A 150 -5.69 -19.14 -2.04
N SER A 151 -4.44 -18.94 -2.48
CA SER A 151 -3.29 -18.79 -1.60
C SER A 151 -3.49 -17.60 -0.63
N LEU A 152 -3.98 -16.48 -1.15
CA LEU A 152 -4.27 -15.31 -0.33
C LEU A 152 -5.35 -15.59 0.74
N ARG A 153 -6.40 -16.30 0.35
CA ARG A 153 -7.46 -16.74 1.27
C ARG A 153 -6.91 -17.72 2.32
N ALA A 154 -6.09 -18.68 1.90
CA ALA A 154 -5.46 -19.65 2.79
C ALA A 154 -4.55 -18.95 3.83
N ALA A 155 -3.72 -18.01 3.41
CA ALA A 155 -2.86 -17.22 4.30
C ALA A 155 -3.67 -16.48 5.38
N MET A 156 -4.77 -15.85 4.99
CA MET A 156 -5.63 -15.11 5.93
C MET A 156 -6.38 -16.04 6.89
N LEU A 157 -6.79 -17.23 6.41
CA LEU A 157 -7.40 -18.24 7.26
C LEU A 157 -6.39 -18.83 8.26
N GLN A 158 -5.18 -19.15 7.82
CA GLN A 158 -4.10 -19.61 8.70
C GLN A 158 -3.77 -18.59 9.78
N LEU A 159 -3.72 -17.30 9.41
CA LEU A 159 -3.52 -16.22 10.36
C LEU A 159 -4.59 -16.22 11.47
N GLN A 160 -5.87 -16.31 11.10
CA GLN A 160 -6.96 -16.37 12.06
C GLN A 160 -6.83 -17.59 12.97
N GLN A 161 -6.58 -18.77 12.41
CA GLN A 161 -6.43 -20.01 13.16
C GLN A 161 -5.27 -19.98 14.15
N ARG A 162 -4.11 -19.38 13.78
CA ARG A 162 -2.97 -19.20 14.71
C ARG A 162 -3.36 -18.35 15.91
N VAL A 163 -4.09 -17.27 15.67
CA VAL A 163 -4.56 -16.39 16.75
C VAL A 163 -5.64 -17.08 17.60
N GLU A 164 -6.53 -17.86 16.99
CA GLU A 164 -7.58 -18.62 17.70
C GLU A 164 -7.03 -19.70 18.60
N ARG A 165 -5.94 -20.34 18.21
CA ARG A 165 -5.22 -21.32 19.03
C ARG A 165 -4.48 -20.70 20.21
N ALA A 166 -4.60 -19.38 20.40
CA ALA A 166 -3.98 -18.62 21.48
C ALA A 166 -2.46 -18.77 21.54
N ASP A 167 -1.79 -18.79 20.38
CA ASP A 167 -0.33 -18.69 20.32
C ASP A 167 0.10 -17.32 20.85
N ALA A 168 0.32 -17.26 22.17
CA ALA A 168 0.69 -16.04 22.87
C ALA A 168 2.01 -15.46 22.33
N SER A 169 2.94 -16.32 21.92
CA SER A 169 4.24 -15.91 21.39
C SER A 169 4.08 -15.20 20.05
N PHE A 170 3.18 -15.71 19.19
CA PHE A 170 2.84 -15.09 17.91
C PHE A 170 2.19 -13.73 18.11
N ILE A 171 1.17 -13.63 18.95
CA ILE A 171 0.43 -12.40 19.22
C ILE A 171 1.35 -11.31 19.76
N GLN A 172 2.17 -11.65 20.78
CA GLN A 172 3.09 -10.70 21.41
C GLN A 172 4.23 -10.25 20.48
N ARG A 173 4.70 -11.12 19.58
CA ARG A 173 5.72 -10.79 18.57
C ARG A 173 5.35 -9.56 17.73
N TYR A 174 4.05 -9.36 17.45
CA TYR A 174 3.55 -8.22 16.67
C TYR A 174 3.00 -7.09 17.55
N GLY A 175 3.25 -7.14 18.86
CA GLY A 175 2.92 -6.07 19.79
C GLY A 175 1.45 -6.04 20.23
N PHE A 176 0.68 -7.10 19.96
CA PHE A 176 -0.68 -7.23 20.49
C PHE A 176 -0.66 -7.77 21.92
N ARG A 177 -1.52 -7.23 22.77
CA ARG A 177 -1.59 -7.63 24.19
C ARG A 177 -2.16 -9.04 24.36
N ASP A 178 -3.19 -9.32 23.59
CA ASP A 178 -3.93 -10.57 23.62
C ASP A 178 -4.71 -10.80 22.33
N ARG A 179 -5.44 -11.91 22.25
CA ARG A 179 -6.31 -12.26 21.13
C ARG A 179 -7.38 -11.19 20.84
N ALA A 180 -7.99 -10.61 21.86
CA ALA A 180 -9.04 -9.61 21.68
C ALA A 180 -8.48 -8.33 21.05
N ASP A 181 -7.31 -7.90 21.50
CA ASP A 181 -6.57 -6.77 20.95
C ASP A 181 -6.18 -7.00 19.48
N PHE A 182 -5.69 -8.20 19.14
CA PHE A 182 -5.46 -8.57 17.75
C PHE A 182 -6.72 -8.41 16.89
N PHE A 183 -7.85 -9.01 17.31
CA PHE A 183 -9.08 -8.94 16.53
C PHE A 183 -9.62 -7.52 16.43
N GLN A 184 -9.44 -6.67 17.43
CA GLN A 184 -9.80 -5.25 17.32
C GLN A 184 -9.04 -4.55 16.16
N HIS A 185 -7.78 -4.91 15.94
CA HIS A 185 -6.98 -4.37 14.84
C HIS A 185 -7.31 -5.06 13.51
N TYR A 186 -7.49 -6.38 13.52
CA TYR A 186 -7.85 -7.17 12.34
C TYR A 186 -9.18 -6.71 11.71
N LEU A 187 -10.18 -6.36 12.53
CA LEU A 187 -11.45 -5.82 12.06
C LEU A 187 -11.34 -4.43 11.39
N ARG A 188 -10.20 -3.75 11.52
CA ARG A 188 -9.94 -2.49 10.81
C ARG A 188 -9.54 -2.73 9.36
N LEU A 189 -8.92 -3.86 9.04
CA LEU A 189 -8.56 -4.20 7.67
C LEU A 189 -9.83 -4.51 6.87
N SER A 190 -10.06 -3.76 5.80
CA SER A 190 -11.20 -3.95 4.90
C SER A 190 -10.85 -4.88 3.75
N GLU A 191 -9.71 -4.66 3.13
CA GLU A 191 -9.23 -5.42 1.98
C GLU A 191 -7.70 -5.53 1.96
N LEU A 192 -7.24 -6.65 1.45
CA LEU A 192 -5.84 -6.89 1.11
C LEU A 192 -5.75 -7.02 -0.41
N LEU A 193 -4.92 -6.19 -1.02
CA LEU A 193 -4.60 -6.23 -2.44
C LEU A 193 -3.16 -6.66 -2.62
N VAL A 194 -2.93 -7.57 -3.55
CA VAL A 194 -1.59 -8.02 -3.92
C VAL A 194 -1.38 -7.75 -5.40
N ARG A 195 -0.28 -7.15 -5.75
CA ARG A 195 0.14 -6.93 -7.13
C ARG A 195 1.63 -7.09 -7.32
N GLU A 196 2.04 -7.43 -8.52
CA GLU A 196 3.44 -7.34 -8.90
C GLU A 196 3.82 -5.89 -9.23
N PRO A 197 4.90 -5.35 -8.65
CA PRO A 197 5.48 -4.10 -9.11
C PRO A 197 5.98 -4.29 -10.55
N GLN A 198 5.72 -3.33 -11.42
CA GLN A 198 6.11 -3.38 -12.85
C GLN A 198 5.29 -4.35 -13.70
N LEU A 199 4.05 -4.60 -13.33
CA LEU A 199 3.14 -5.38 -14.16
C LEU A 199 3.22 -4.99 -15.64
N GLN A 200 3.33 -6.01 -16.48
CA GLN A 200 2.96 -5.86 -17.89
C GLN A 200 1.47 -5.55 -17.94
N ALA A 201 1.08 -4.66 -18.85
CA ALA A 201 -0.31 -4.24 -19.00
C ALA A 201 -1.25 -5.46 -19.04
N GLY A 202 -2.24 -5.50 -18.14
CA GLY A 202 -3.33 -6.46 -18.19
C GLY A 202 -3.43 -7.49 -17.06
N GLU A 203 -2.46 -7.60 -16.16
CA GLU A 203 -2.62 -8.49 -15.00
C GLU A 203 -3.35 -7.79 -13.85
N PRO A 204 -4.54 -8.27 -13.46
CA PRO A 204 -5.30 -7.67 -12.38
C PRO A 204 -4.63 -7.92 -11.03
N ALA A 205 -4.69 -6.94 -10.13
CA ALA A 205 -4.35 -7.15 -8.73
C ALA A 205 -5.25 -8.24 -8.13
N ILE A 206 -4.67 -9.14 -7.35
CA ILE A 206 -5.39 -10.18 -6.62
C ILE A 206 -5.87 -9.55 -5.30
N GLY A 207 -7.13 -9.77 -4.95
CA GLY A 207 -7.70 -9.20 -3.73
C GLY A 207 -8.34 -10.23 -2.81
N TRP A 208 -8.26 -9.93 -1.52
CA TRP A 208 -9.01 -10.60 -0.47
C TRP A 208 -9.83 -9.58 0.31
N ILE A 209 -11.12 -9.81 0.42
CA ILE A 209 -12.06 -8.97 1.15
C ILE A 209 -12.21 -9.55 2.55
N ASN A 210 -11.99 -8.73 3.58
CA ASN A 210 -12.23 -9.15 4.95
C ASN A 210 -13.75 -9.21 5.23
N PRO A 211 -14.33 -10.42 5.40
CA PRO A 211 -15.77 -10.53 5.67
C PRO A 211 -16.16 -10.01 7.07
N GLN A 212 -15.18 -9.82 7.95
CA GLN A 212 -15.37 -9.34 9.31
C GLN A 212 -15.03 -7.85 9.46
N ALA A 213 -14.70 -7.16 8.37
CA ALA A 213 -14.31 -5.76 8.44
C ALA A 213 -15.39 -4.89 9.07
N LYS A 214 -15.02 -4.10 10.08
CA LYS A 214 -15.94 -3.16 10.73
C LYS A 214 -16.37 -2.02 9.79
N TYR A 215 -15.50 -1.65 8.87
CA TYR A 215 -15.73 -0.60 7.89
C TYR A 215 -15.40 -1.15 6.49
N PRO A 216 -16.31 -1.95 5.89
CA PRO A 216 -16.05 -2.54 4.57
C PRO A 216 -15.96 -1.47 3.49
N LEU A 217 -15.15 -1.72 2.46
CA LEU A 217 -15.08 -0.84 1.31
C LEU A 217 -16.35 -0.99 0.47
N LEU A 218 -16.95 0.15 0.07
CA LEU A 218 -18.14 0.14 -0.80
C LEU A 218 -17.82 -0.47 -2.16
N SER A 219 -18.74 -1.22 -2.75
CA SER A 219 -18.52 -1.93 -4.03
C SER A 219 -18.05 -1.00 -5.16
N LYS A 220 -18.65 0.20 -5.30
CA LYS A 220 -18.24 1.18 -6.31
C LYS A 220 -16.80 1.70 -6.10
N VAL A 221 -16.38 1.87 -4.84
CA VAL A 221 -15.02 2.28 -4.47
C VAL A 221 -14.04 1.17 -4.79
N ARG A 222 -14.40 -0.07 -4.44
CA ARG A 222 -13.62 -1.27 -4.77
C ARG A 222 -13.41 -1.40 -6.26
N THR A 223 -14.46 -1.25 -7.07
CA THR A 223 -14.36 -1.30 -8.54
C THR A 223 -13.38 -0.26 -9.07
N ALA A 224 -13.43 0.97 -8.58
CA ALA A 224 -12.50 2.02 -9.00
C ALA A 224 -11.06 1.72 -8.56
N LEU A 225 -10.87 1.24 -7.33
CA LEU A 225 -9.57 0.85 -6.80
C LEU A 225 -8.95 -0.29 -7.63
N TYR A 226 -9.69 -1.37 -7.88
CA TYR A 226 -9.18 -2.50 -8.67
C TYR A 226 -8.86 -2.08 -10.10
N ARG A 227 -9.74 -1.31 -10.74
CA ARG A 227 -9.48 -0.78 -12.08
C ARG A 227 -8.22 0.08 -12.12
N SER A 228 -7.94 0.87 -11.09
CA SER A 228 -6.70 1.65 -11.02
C SER A 228 -5.46 0.79 -10.92
N GLN A 229 -5.55 -0.42 -10.37
CA GLN A 229 -4.43 -1.35 -10.20
C GLN A 229 -4.31 -2.37 -11.36
N SER A 230 -5.24 -2.36 -12.32
CA SER A 230 -5.20 -3.17 -13.54
C SER A 230 -4.83 -2.25 -14.70
N ILE A 231 -3.63 -2.37 -15.23
CA ILE A 231 -3.14 -1.52 -16.33
C ILE A 231 -3.26 -2.25 -17.64
#